data_2b72f3d3af9482c660e72432daa08cec
#
_entry.id   2b72f3d3af9482c660e72432daa08cec
#
_cell.length_a   1.000
_cell.length_b   1.000
_cell.length_c   1.000
_cell.angle_alpha   90.00
_cell.angle_beta   90.00
_cell.angle_gamma   90.00
#
_symmetry.space_group_name_H-M   'P 1'
#
loop_
_entity.id
_entity.type
_entity.pdbx_description
1 polymer ?
#
loop_
_entity_poly.entity_id
_entity_poly.type
_entity_poly.pdbx_seq_one_letter_code
_entity_poly.pdbx_strand_id
1 'polypeptide(L)'
;MNSNLRIAQTTDNDIVTLTPTGELDEASCPELERCLEGHCKPGARIVLDLRTLNFMDAAGVELLRRTSVRSALEGWAFAVRTTGGRYLSSRARAA
;
A
#
# COMPACT_ATOMS: atom_id res chain seq x y z
N MET A 1 19.80 -10.28 -0.35
CA MET A 1 19.26 -10.33 -1.71
C MET A 1 18.60 -9.03 -2.05
N ASN A 2 18.93 -8.48 -3.15
CA ASN A 2 18.40 -7.18 -3.52
C ASN A 2 17.13 -7.31 -4.30
N SER A 3 16.15 -6.53 -3.94
CA SER A 3 14.99 -6.40 -4.76
C SER A 3 15.08 -5.06 -5.49
N ASN A 4 14.31 -4.91 -6.53
CA ASN A 4 14.29 -3.66 -7.29
C ASN A 4 13.22 -2.72 -6.77
N LEU A 5 12.98 -2.75 -5.48
CA LEU A 5 11.96 -1.93 -4.86
C LEU A 5 12.56 -1.07 -3.77
N ARG A 6 12.26 0.21 -3.80
CA ARG A 6 12.59 1.13 -2.74
C ARG A 6 11.31 1.76 -2.27
N ILE A 7 11.18 1.94 -0.97
CA ILE A 7 9.96 2.45 -0.39
C ILE A 7 10.28 3.69 0.43
N ALA A 8 9.73 4.82 0.03
CA ALA A 8 9.83 6.05 0.79
C ALA A 8 8.59 6.17 1.65
N GLN A 9 8.74 6.76 2.80
CA GLN A 9 7.64 6.91 3.73
C GLN A 9 7.58 8.34 4.22
N THR A 10 6.38 8.92 4.22
CA THR A 10 6.15 10.21 4.83
C THR A 10 4.92 10.13 5.71
N THR A 11 4.85 10.99 6.70
CA THR A 11 3.69 11.07 7.58
C THR A 11 3.27 12.52 7.66
N ASP A 12 1.99 12.77 7.42
CA ASP A 12 1.45 14.12 7.44
C ASP A 12 0.01 14.03 7.91
N ASN A 13 -0.33 14.78 8.96
CA ASN A 13 -1.67 14.77 9.55
C ASN A 13 -2.15 13.36 9.87
N ASP A 14 -1.25 12.56 10.44
CA ASP A 14 -1.53 11.19 10.82
C ASP A 14 -1.81 10.25 9.64
N ILE A 15 -1.53 10.71 8.43
CA ILE A 15 -1.62 9.86 7.25
C ILE A 15 -0.22 9.42 6.88
N VAL A 16 -0.03 8.11 6.82
CA VAL A 16 1.25 7.53 6.39
C VAL A 16 1.16 7.26 4.91
N THR A 17 2.08 7.83 4.15
CA THR A 17 2.14 7.57 2.70
C THR A 17 3.37 6.75 2.41
N LEU A 18 3.17 5.61 1.78
CA LEU A 18 4.25 4.75 1.33
C LEU A 18 4.36 4.89 -0.19
N THR A 19 5.54 5.22 -0.66
CA THR A 19 5.76 5.47 -2.08
C THR A 19 6.82 4.52 -2.60
N PRO A 20 6.41 3.38 -3.17
CA PRO A 20 7.38 2.45 -3.73
C PRO A 20 7.85 2.92 -5.10
N THR A 21 9.12 2.73 -5.36
CA THR A 21 9.74 3.03 -6.66
C THR A 21 10.44 1.77 -7.13
N GLY A 22 10.27 1.44 -8.40
CA GLY A 22 10.88 0.26 -8.98
C GLY A 22 9.83 -0.75 -9.38
N GLU A 23 10.01 -1.99 -8.97
CA GLU A 23 9.15 -3.10 -9.41
C GLU A 23 8.51 -3.78 -8.21
N LEU A 24 7.22 -3.93 -8.26
CA LEU A 24 6.47 -4.66 -7.24
C LEU A 24 6.08 -6.00 -7.82
N ASP A 25 6.86 -7.00 -7.50
CA ASP A 25 6.69 -8.35 -8.03
C ASP A 25 6.74 -9.36 -6.90
N GLU A 26 6.70 -10.61 -7.24
CA GLU A 26 6.68 -11.67 -6.24
C GLU A 26 7.88 -11.57 -5.29
N ALA A 27 9.03 -11.21 -5.81
CA ALA A 27 10.24 -11.14 -4.99
C ALA A 27 10.25 -9.94 -4.05
N SER A 28 9.63 -8.84 -4.44
CA SER A 28 9.67 -7.61 -3.65
C SER A 28 8.43 -7.39 -2.79
N CYS A 29 7.33 -8.09 -3.05
CA CYS A 29 6.13 -7.94 -2.23
C CYS A 29 6.38 -8.09 -0.73
N PRO A 30 7.22 -9.02 -0.27
CA PRO A 30 7.47 -9.12 1.17
C PRO A 30 8.03 -7.85 1.78
N GLU A 31 8.78 -7.06 1.02
CA GLU A 31 9.31 -5.80 1.56
C GLU A 31 8.20 -4.80 1.80
N LEU A 32 7.27 -4.70 0.86
CA LEU A 32 6.16 -3.79 1.03
C LEU A 32 5.25 -4.26 2.17
N GLU A 33 5.02 -5.57 2.26
CA GLU A 33 4.23 -6.11 3.35
C GLU A 33 4.84 -5.76 4.70
N ARG A 34 6.16 -5.85 4.82
CA ARG A 34 6.84 -5.53 6.06
C ARG A 34 6.65 -4.07 6.44
N CYS A 35 6.71 -3.17 5.46
CA CYS A 35 6.47 -1.76 5.71
C CYS A 35 5.03 -1.51 6.16
N LEU A 36 4.08 -2.20 5.52
CA LEU A 36 2.68 -2.05 5.90
C LEU A 36 2.43 -2.54 7.31
N GLU A 37 3.04 -3.67 7.67
CA GLU A 37 2.82 -4.26 9.00
C GLU A 37 3.16 -3.30 10.12
N GLY A 38 4.12 -2.44 9.92
CA GLY A 38 4.50 -1.49 10.95
C GLY A 38 3.45 -0.44 11.24
N HIS A 39 2.45 -0.29 10.39
CA HIS A 39 1.46 0.77 10.51
C HIS A 39 0.03 0.28 10.61
N CYS A 40 -0.20 -1.03 10.46
CA CYS A 40 -1.56 -1.56 10.43
C CYS A 40 -2.11 -1.71 11.83
N LYS A 41 -2.89 -0.75 12.27
CA LYS A 41 -3.56 -0.83 13.55
C LYS A 41 -4.87 -0.06 13.45
N PRO A 42 -5.83 -0.38 14.32
CA PRO A 42 -7.13 0.28 14.25
C PRO A 42 -6.99 1.80 14.24
N GLY A 43 -7.67 2.44 13.34
CA GLY A 43 -7.64 3.89 13.21
C GLY A 43 -6.51 4.42 12.35
N ALA A 44 -5.59 3.58 11.91
CA ALA A 44 -4.49 4.04 11.06
C ALA A 44 -5.02 4.47 9.69
N ARG A 45 -4.29 5.36 9.05
CA ARG A 45 -4.64 5.85 7.72
C ARG A 45 -3.40 5.75 6.85
N ILE A 46 -3.45 4.88 5.86
CA ILE A 46 -2.30 4.56 5.02
C ILE A 46 -2.65 4.82 3.57
N VAL A 47 -1.80 5.54 2.88
CA VAL A 47 -1.91 5.75 1.43
C VAL A 47 -0.71 5.06 0.78
N LEU A 48 -0.99 4.26 -0.21
CA LEU A 48 0.06 3.64 -1.01
C LEU A 48 0.08 4.36 -2.35
N ASP A 49 1.15 5.09 -2.60
CA ASP A 49 1.26 5.91 -3.80
C ASP A 49 2.08 5.16 -4.84
N LEU A 50 1.41 4.68 -5.88
CA LEU A 50 2.03 3.85 -6.89
C LEU A 50 2.47 4.63 -8.12
N ARG A 51 2.43 5.95 -8.08
CA ARG A 51 2.71 6.74 -9.27
C ARG A 51 4.14 6.64 -9.77
N THR A 52 5.07 6.27 -8.91
CA THR A 52 6.47 6.11 -9.30
C THR A 52 6.87 4.67 -9.48
N LEU A 53 5.92 3.77 -9.45
CA LEU A 53 6.19 2.37 -9.65
C LEU A 53 6.32 2.10 -11.15
N ASN A 54 7.35 1.36 -11.54
CA ASN A 54 7.59 1.07 -12.95
C ASN A 54 6.86 -0.18 -13.43
N PHE A 55 6.59 -1.10 -12.53
CA PHE A 55 6.05 -2.38 -12.92
C PHE A 55 5.37 -3.04 -11.72
N MET A 56 4.27 -3.72 -12.00
CA MET A 56 3.59 -4.50 -10.98
C MET A 56 3.03 -5.76 -11.65
N ASP A 57 3.35 -6.92 -11.09
CA ASP A 57 2.82 -8.16 -11.62
C ASP A 57 1.60 -8.62 -10.82
N ALA A 58 1.14 -9.83 -11.12
CA ALA A 58 -0.05 -10.36 -10.46
C ALA A 58 0.13 -10.48 -8.95
N ALA A 59 1.35 -10.75 -8.48
CA ALA A 59 1.59 -10.85 -7.04
C ALA A 59 1.39 -9.49 -6.37
N GLY A 60 1.78 -8.41 -7.05
CA GLY A 60 1.56 -7.08 -6.52
C GLY A 60 0.08 -6.73 -6.46
N VAL A 61 -0.66 -7.06 -7.52
CA VAL A 61 -2.10 -6.83 -7.54
C VAL A 61 -2.77 -7.60 -6.40
N GLU A 62 -2.37 -8.84 -6.20
CA GLU A 62 -2.95 -9.66 -5.14
C GLU A 62 -2.62 -9.10 -3.76
N LEU A 63 -1.41 -8.58 -3.59
CA LEU A 63 -1.05 -7.95 -2.31
C LEU A 63 -1.96 -6.76 -2.02
N LEU A 64 -2.23 -5.92 -3.02
CA LEU A 64 -3.12 -4.79 -2.82
C LEU A 64 -4.52 -5.25 -2.44
N ARG A 65 -5.01 -6.29 -3.09
CA ARG A 65 -6.34 -6.82 -2.80
C ARG A 65 -6.41 -7.33 -1.36
N ARG A 66 -5.41 -8.11 -0.95
CA ARG A 66 -5.41 -8.65 0.42
C ARG A 66 -5.31 -7.53 1.45
N THR A 67 -4.52 -6.51 1.14
CA THR A 67 -4.35 -5.38 2.05
C THR A 67 -5.66 -4.61 2.21
N SER A 68 -6.39 -4.43 1.11
CA SER A 68 -7.69 -3.78 1.15
C SER A 68 -8.67 -4.53 2.03
N VAL A 69 -8.75 -5.84 1.84
CA VAL A 69 -9.66 -6.66 2.65
C VAL A 69 -9.25 -6.60 4.11
N ARG A 70 -7.96 -6.71 4.37
CA ARG A 70 -7.45 -6.67 5.73
C ARG A 70 -7.77 -5.35 6.42
N SER A 71 -7.61 -4.23 5.72
CA SER A 71 -7.88 -2.93 6.32
C SER A 71 -9.36 -2.81 6.71
N ALA A 72 -10.24 -3.31 5.87
CA ALA A 72 -11.67 -3.27 6.19
C ALA A 72 -11.98 -4.11 7.42
N LEU A 73 -11.32 -5.26 7.56
CA LEU A 73 -11.57 -6.15 8.69
C LEU A 73 -10.95 -5.63 9.98
N GLU A 74 -9.83 -4.94 9.89
CA GLU A 74 -9.08 -4.52 11.07
C GLU A 74 -9.34 -3.07 11.47
N GLY A 75 -10.16 -2.37 10.72
CA GLY A 75 -10.58 -1.03 11.13
C GLY A 75 -9.57 0.06 10.84
N TRP A 76 -8.82 -0.03 9.77
CA TRP A 76 -7.95 1.05 9.35
C TRP A 76 -8.20 1.39 7.88
N ALA A 77 -7.82 2.59 7.49
CA ALA A 77 -8.09 3.09 6.15
C ALA A 77 -6.90 2.84 5.23
N PHE A 78 -7.18 2.36 4.05
CA PHE A 78 -6.16 2.07 3.07
C PHE A 78 -6.62 2.63 1.72
N ALA A 79 -5.80 3.46 1.11
CA ALA A 79 -6.09 4.03 -0.20
C ALA A 79 -4.89 3.83 -1.10
N VAL A 80 -5.15 3.62 -2.37
CA VAL A 80 -4.10 3.45 -3.36
C VAL A 80 -4.21 4.59 -4.35
N ARG A 81 -3.10 5.28 -4.57
CA ARG A 81 -3.04 6.39 -5.50
C ARG A 81 -2.30 5.91 -6.74
N THR A 82 -2.91 6.10 -7.91
CA THR A 82 -2.33 5.64 -9.14
C THR A 82 -2.10 6.80 -10.10
N THR A 83 -1.36 6.54 -11.17
CA THR A 83 -1.18 7.50 -12.23
C THR A 83 -2.56 7.84 -12.77
N GLY A 84 -2.83 9.06 -13.04
CA GLY A 84 -4.14 9.47 -13.49
C GLY A 84 -5.05 9.95 -12.37
N GLY A 85 -4.56 9.90 -11.14
CA GLY A 85 -5.30 10.48 -10.03
C GLY A 85 -6.40 9.63 -9.46
N ARG A 86 -6.47 8.37 -9.84
CA ARG A 86 -7.49 7.49 -9.28
C ARG A 86 -7.07 6.93 -7.96
N TYR A 87 -8.04 6.70 -7.09
CA TYR A 87 -7.81 6.08 -5.82
C TYR A 87 -8.66 4.84 -5.71
N LEU A 88 -8.06 3.77 -5.25
CA LEU A 88 -8.80 2.61 -4.81
C LEU A 88 -8.80 2.72 -3.30
N SER A 89 -9.96 2.87 -2.73
CA SER A 89 -10.05 3.08 -1.31
C SER A 89 -10.80 1.94 -0.68
N SER A 90 -10.26 1.40 0.41
CA SER A 90 -10.93 0.36 1.15
C SER A 90 -11.10 0.85 2.55
N ARG A 91 -11.96 1.78 2.84
CA ARG A 91 -12.23 2.04 4.20
C ARG A 91 -13.51 1.35 4.52
N ALA A 92 -13.61 0.93 5.71
CA ALA A 92 -14.81 0.29 6.17
C ALA A 92 -15.90 1.27 5.93
N ARG A 93 -16.81 0.95 5.05
CA ARG A 93 -17.87 1.84 4.80
C ARG A 93 -18.88 1.59 5.81
N ALA A 94 -19.28 2.59 6.36
CA ALA A 94 -20.34 2.42 7.27
C ALA A 94 -21.54 2.17 6.47
N ALA A 95 -21.55 1.99 5.50
CA ALA A 95 -22.78 1.63 4.86
C ALA A 95 -23.27 1.31 4.24
#